data_c76e7c96bf23943005d9530a515e4026
#
_entry.id   c76e7c96bf23943005d9530a515e4026
#
_cell.length_a   1.000
_cell.length_b   1.000
_cell.length_c   1.000
_cell.angle_alpha   90.00
_cell.angle_beta   90.00
_cell.angle_gamma   90.00
#
_symmetry.space_group_name_H-M   'P 1'
#
loop_
_entity.id
_entity.type
_entity.pdbx_description
1 polymer ?
#
loop_
_entity_poly.entity_id
_entity_poly.type
_entity_poly.pdbx_seq_one_letter_code
_entity_poly.pdbx_strand_id
1 'polypeptide(L)'
;MSQKQLFFTAEISIIPIKTKGDTSMSKEIALVYKAINQIQDLKIILTAMGTQIESNKLDNILEAIKISHTTLRNIGIERIISSIRIDERSDNTNTLDGKINSV
;
A
#
# COMPACT_ATOMS: atom_id res chain seq x y z
N MET A 1 32.56 4.86 7.50
CA MET A 1 31.33 5.25 8.19
C MET A 1 30.16 4.56 7.50
N SER A 2 29.46 3.73 8.24
CA SER A 2 28.31 3.03 7.65
C SER A 2 27.12 3.98 7.51
N GLN A 3 26.51 3.98 6.35
CA GLN A 3 25.28 4.73 6.15
C GLN A 3 24.13 3.92 6.74
N LYS A 4 23.27 4.61 7.47
CA LYS A 4 22.05 3.99 7.93
C LYS A 4 21.14 3.75 6.74
N GLN A 5 20.62 2.54 6.64
CA GLN A 5 19.66 2.23 5.60
C GLN A 5 18.26 2.62 6.05
N LEU A 6 17.56 3.29 5.19
CA LEU A 6 16.16 3.60 5.41
C LEU A 6 15.31 2.38 5.03
N PHE A 7 14.30 2.14 5.82
CA PHE A 7 13.34 1.08 5.52
C PHE A 7 11.95 1.55 5.89
N PHE A 8 11.01 1.28 4.99
CA PHE A 8 9.65 1.76 5.13
C PHE A 8 8.67 0.60 5.08
N THR A 9 7.75 0.56 6.02
CA THR A 9 6.56 -0.29 5.92
C THR A 9 5.35 0.59 5.99
N ALA A 10 4.33 0.24 5.24
CA ALA A 10 3.10 1.02 5.24
C ALA A 10 1.88 0.11 5.17
N GLU A 11 0.80 0.60 5.74
CA GLU A 11 -0.51 -0.04 5.58
C GLU A 11 -1.41 0.96 4.88
N ILE A 12 -2.04 0.51 3.80
CA ILE A 12 -2.96 1.32 3.01
C ILE A 12 -4.32 0.64 3.05
N SER A 13 -5.30 1.32 3.64
CA SER A 13 -6.69 0.90 3.56
C SER A 13 -7.38 1.86 2.62
N ILE A 14 -7.88 1.36 1.49
CA ILE A 14 -8.50 2.19 0.48
C ILE A 14 -9.93 1.73 0.25
N ILE A 15 -10.87 2.67 0.31
CA ILE A 15 -12.29 2.37 0.23
C ILE A 15 -12.89 3.18 -0.91
N PRO A 16 -13.26 2.53 -2.03
CA PRO A 16 -14.03 3.20 -3.07
C PRO A 16 -15.48 3.33 -2.62
N ILE A 17 -15.99 4.54 -2.61
CA ILE A 17 -17.39 4.80 -2.27
C ILE A 17 -18.19 4.68 -3.54
N LYS A 18 -19.03 3.65 -3.61
CA LYS A 18 -19.86 3.37 -4.78
C LYS A 18 -21.30 3.75 -4.46
N THR A 19 -21.89 4.52 -5.36
CA THR A 19 -23.29 4.94 -5.21
C THR A 19 -24.24 4.01 -5.95
N LYS A 20 -23.73 3.19 -6.85
CA LYS A 20 -24.52 2.27 -7.67
C LYS A 20 -23.79 0.94 -7.79
N GLY A 21 -24.57 -0.13 -7.92
CA GLY A 21 -24.05 -1.46 -8.20
C GLY A 21 -23.70 -2.25 -6.96
N ASP A 22 -22.81 -3.20 -7.13
CA ASP A 22 -22.39 -4.13 -6.10
C ASP A 22 -21.59 -3.40 -5.01
N THR A 23 -21.86 -3.75 -3.75
CA THR A 23 -21.11 -3.20 -2.62
C THR A 23 -19.77 -3.88 -2.42
N SER A 24 -19.51 -5.00 -3.11
CA SER A 24 -18.23 -5.70 -3.03
C SER A 24 -17.12 -4.85 -3.64
N MET A 25 -15.97 -4.82 -2.98
CA MET A 25 -14.80 -4.08 -3.43
C MET A 25 -13.75 -4.99 -4.07
N SER A 26 -14.08 -6.27 -4.29
CA SER A 26 -13.09 -7.25 -4.73
C SER A 26 -12.44 -6.90 -6.06
N LYS A 27 -13.21 -6.41 -7.02
CA LYS A 27 -12.69 -6.05 -8.34
C LYS A 27 -11.75 -4.85 -8.25
N GLU A 28 -12.15 -3.86 -7.49
CA GLU A 28 -11.38 -2.63 -7.33
C GLU A 28 -10.07 -2.91 -6.62
N ILE A 29 -10.11 -3.72 -5.57
CA ILE A 29 -8.90 -4.09 -4.82
C ILE A 29 -7.95 -4.90 -5.71
N ALA A 30 -8.47 -5.80 -6.54
CA ALA A 30 -7.66 -6.58 -7.46
C ALA A 30 -6.96 -5.68 -8.50
N LEU A 31 -7.67 -4.68 -9.02
CA LEU A 31 -7.08 -3.72 -9.97
C LEU A 31 -5.98 -2.90 -9.32
N VAL A 32 -6.21 -2.43 -8.11
CA VAL A 32 -5.21 -1.67 -7.36
C VAL A 32 -3.97 -2.53 -7.11
N TYR A 33 -4.17 -3.76 -6.64
CA TYR A 33 -3.05 -4.68 -6.39
C TYR A 33 -2.22 -4.89 -7.66
N LYS A 34 -2.90 -5.15 -8.78
CA LYS A 34 -2.23 -5.37 -10.07
C LYS A 34 -1.41 -4.14 -10.47
N ALA A 35 -1.97 -2.95 -10.25
CA ALA A 35 -1.31 -1.70 -10.62
C ALA A 35 -0.07 -1.45 -9.76
N ILE A 36 -0.17 -1.59 -8.43
CA ILE A 36 0.96 -1.32 -7.54
C ILE A 36 2.03 -2.41 -7.64
N ASN A 37 1.65 -3.60 -8.08
CA ASN A 37 2.60 -4.70 -8.26
C ASN A 37 3.58 -4.44 -9.41
N GLN A 38 3.34 -3.41 -10.22
CA GLN A 38 4.27 -2.98 -11.26
C GLN A 38 5.43 -2.16 -10.71
N ILE A 39 5.35 -1.69 -9.48
CA ILE A 39 6.40 -0.88 -8.86
C ILE A 39 7.55 -1.80 -8.47
N GLN A 40 8.76 -1.47 -8.92
CA GLN A 40 9.95 -2.24 -8.57
C GLN A 40 10.32 -1.98 -7.11
N ASP A 41 10.94 -2.98 -6.48
CA ASP A 41 11.45 -2.90 -5.11
C ASP A 41 10.35 -2.59 -4.09
N LEU A 42 9.15 -3.11 -4.35
CA LEU A 42 8.02 -2.98 -3.44
C LEU A 42 7.47 -4.37 -3.13
N LYS A 43 7.48 -4.72 -1.85
CA LYS A 43 6.85 -5.96 -1.39
C LYS A 43 5.42 -5.65 -0.98
N ILE A 44 4.48 -6.47 -1.40
CA ILE A 44 3.05 -6.25 -1.18
C ILE A 44 2.43 -7.48 -0.54
N ILE A 45 1.67 -7.26 0.52
CA ILE A 45 0.93 -8.31 1.19
C ILE A 45 -0.50 -7.83 1.37
N LEU A 46 -1.46 -8.55 0.77
CA LEU A 46 -2.88 -8.26 0.97
C LEU A 46 -3.35 -8.91 2.25
N THR A 47 -4.12 -8.16 3.03
CA THR A 47 -4.75 -8.66 4.25
C THR A 47 -6.22 -8.27 4.23
N ALA A 48 -6.99 -8.86 5.14
CA ALA A 48 -8.40 -8.53 5.28
C ALA A 48 -8.62 -7.06 5.68
N MET A 49 -7.62 -6.45 6.31
CA MET A 49 -7.73 -5.09 6.84
C MET A 49 -7.12 -4.03 5.92
N GLY A 50 -6.43 -4.44 4.86
CA GLY A 50 -5.81 -3.51 3.94
C GLY A 50 -4.61 -4.12 3.23
N THR A 51 -3.88 -3.26 2.55
CA THR A 51 -2.68 -3.66 1.81
C THR A 51 -1.45 -3.21 2.60
N GLN A 52 -0.57 -4.15 2.87
CA GLN A 52 0.70 -3.85 3.53
C GLN A 52 1.81 -3.87 2.48
N ILE A 53 2.65 -2.84 2.52
CA ILE A 53 3.75 -2.71 1.57
C ILE A 53 5.03 -2.38 2.32
N GLU A 54 6.16 -2.78 1.74
CA GLU A 54 7.46 -2.40 2.28
C GLU A 54 8.44 -2.10 1.16
N SER A 55 9.33 -1.17 1.40
CA SER A 55 10.35 -0.75 0.46
C SER A 55 11.47 -0.03 1.22
N ASN A 56 12.65 0.01 0.62
CA ASN A 56 13.74 0.83 1.13
C ASN A 56 13.69 2.27 0.58
N LYS A 57 12.67 2.61 -0.19
CA LYS A 57 12.51 3.93 -0.79
C LYS A 57 11.12 4.48 -0.48
N LEU A 58 11.09 5.64 0.14
CA LEU A 58 9.82 6.32 0.43
C LEU A 58 9.05 6.62 -0.86
N ASP A 59 9.77 6.97 -1.93
CA ASP A 59 9.14 7.26 -3.21
C ASP A 59 8.29 6.10 -3.72
N ASN A 60 8.70 4.87 -3.47
CA ASN A 60 7.92 3.69 -3.88
C ASN A 60 6.62 3.59 -3.08
N ILE A 61 6.67 3.91 -1.79
CA ILE A 61 5.47 3.94 -0.94
C ILE A 61 4.49 5.01 -1.44
N LEU A 62 5.01 6.21 -1.71
CA LEU A 62 4.19 7.32 -2.19
C LEU A 62 3.61 7.03 -3.57
N GLU A 63 4.39 6.39 -4.42
CA GLU A 63 3.91 5.99 -5.76
C GLU A 63 2.78 4.99 -5.66
N ALA A 64 2.87 4.04 -4.73
CA ALA A 64 1.80 3.06 -4.52
C ALA A 64 0.50 3.75 -4.12
N ILE A 65 0.57 4.76 -3.28
CA ILE A 65 -0.60 5.54 -2.85
C ILE A 65 -1.20 6.26 -4.05
N LYS A 66 -0.35 6.93 -4.81
CA LYS A 66 -0.77 7.69 -5.99
C LYS A 66 -1.43 6.79 -7.03
N ILE A 67 -0.81 5.66 -7.33
CA ILE A 67 -1.33 4.69 -8.30
C ILE A 67 -2.67 4.12 -7.84
N SER A 68 -2.82 3.84 -6.54
CA SER A 68 -4.07 3.32 -5.99
C SER A 68 -5.23 4.27 -6.26
N HIS A 69 -5.03 5.55 -5.97
CA HIS A 69 -6.06 6.56 -6.22
C HIS A 69 -6.34 6.75 -7.72
N THR A 70 -5.26 6.82 -8.52
CA THR A 70 -5.40 7.00 -9.96
C THR A 70 -6.16 5.84 -10.59
N THR A 71 -5.84 4.61 -10.19
CA THR A 71 -6.50 3.42 -10.72
C THR A 71 -8.01 3.47 -10.47
N LEU A 72 -8.41 3.80 -9.25
CA LEU A 72 -9.83 3.86 -8.91
C LEU A 72 -10.52 5.04 -9.60
N ARG A 73 -9.85 6.19 -9.69
CA ARG A 73 -10.41 7.34 -10.39
C ARG A 73 -10.67 7.02 -11.85
N ASN A 74 -9.74 6.30 -12.48
CA ASN A 74 -9.84 5.99 -13.91
C ASN A 74 -10.98 5.03 -14.25
N ILE A 75 -11.44 4.24 -13.28
CA ILE A 75 -12.60 3.37 -13.51
C ILE A 75 -13.92 4.03 -13.06
N GLY A 76 -13.89 5.32 -12.76
CA GLY A 76 -15.09 6.09 -12.49
C GLY A 76 -15.50 6.23 -11.04
N ILE A 77 -14.64 5.84 -10.10
CA ILE A 77 -14.94 6.04 -8.67
C ILE A 77 -14.78 7.51 -8.35
N GLU A 78 -15.85 8.15 -7.92
CA GLU A 78 -15.87 9.60 -7.68
C GLU A 78 -15.43 9.97 -6.27
N ARG A 79 -15.53 9.05 -5.32
CA ARG A 79 -15.12 9.32 -3.94
C ARG A 79 -14.29 8.14 -3.42
N ILE A 80 -13.10 8.45 -2.93
CA ILE A 80 -12.17 7.46 -2.42
C ILE A 80 -11.71 7.91 -1.04
N ILE A 81 -11.85 7.03 -0.07
CA ILE A 81 -11.34 7.29 1.27
C ILE A 81 -10.16 6.36 1.50
N SER A 82 -9.01 6.91 1.85
CA SER A 82 -7.84 6.10 2.17
C SER A 82 -7.29 6.47 3.53
N SER A 83 -6.90 5.45 4.28
CA SER A 83 -6.19 5.59 5.53
C SER A 83 -4.81 5.00 5.35
N ILE A 84 -3.78 5.76 5.69
CA ILE A 84 -2.41 5.37 5.40
C ILE A 84 -1.58 5.57 6.64
N ARG A 85 -0.82 4.53 6.98
CA ARG A 85 0.14 4.59 8.08
C ARG A 85 1.49 4.16 7.53
N ILE A 86 2.50 5.00 7.74
CA ILE A 86 3.86 4.74 7.27
C ILE A 86 4.78 4.67 8.48
N ASP A 87 5.56 3.59 8.54
CA ASP A 87 6.59 3.39 9.56
C ASP A 87 7.95 3.47 8.87
N GLU A 88 8.72 4.47 9.24
CA GLU A 88 10.08 4.67 8.71
C GLU A 88 11.10 4.30 9.77
N ARG A 89 12.05 3.44 9.39
CA ARG A 89 13.13 3.03 10.28
C ARG A 89 14.48 3.35 9.62
N SER A 90 15.34 4.00 10.37
CA SER A 90 16.71 4.29 9.94
C SER A 90 17.73 3.62 10.86
N ASP A 91 17.28 3.05 11.94
CA ASP A 91 18.13 2.44 12.98
C ASP A 91 18.21 0.93 12.82
N ASN A 92 17.23 0.32 12.20
CA ASN A 92 17.08 -1.12 12.15
C ASN A 92 16.16 -1.48 10.99
N THR A 93 16.51 -2.52 10.23
CA THR A 93 15.64 -3.05 9.20
C THR A 93 14.59 -3.95 9.86
N ASN A 94 13.34 -3.54 9.78
CA ASN A 94 12.25 -4.22 10.44
C ASN A 94 11.19 -4.59 9.40
N THR A 95 11.41 -5.70 8.70
CA THR A 95 10.53 -6.18 7.65
C THR A 95 9.16 -6.59 8.19
N LEU A 96 8.19 -6.74 7.30
CA LEU A 96 6.86 -7.23 7.67
C LEU A 96 6.95 -8.61 8.32
N ASP A 97 7.78 -9.49 7.76
CA ASP A 97 7.99 -10.82 8.32
C ASP A 97 8.60 -10.74 9.70
N GLY A 98 9.57 -9.85 9.90
CA GLY A 98 10.20 -9.63 11.18
C GLY A 98 9.23 -9.10 12.23
N LYS A 99 8.32 -8.20 11.85
CA LYS A 99 7.32 -7.68 12.76
C LYS A 99 6.36 -8.76 13.24
N ILE A 100 5.98 -9.65 12.35
CA ILE A 100 5.11 -10.78 12.69
C ILE A 100 5.81 -11.72 13.66
N ASN A 101 7.08 -12.00 13.43
CA ASN A 101 7.85 -12.95 14.23
C ASN A 101 8.22 -12.40 15.61
N SER A 102 8.23 -11.08 15.78
CA SER A 102 8.63 -10.45 17.03
C SER A 102 7.48 -10.28 18.04
N VAL A 103 6.29 -10.65 17.65
CA VAL A 103 5.11 -10.54 18.52
C VAL A 103 4.93 -11.73 19.49
#